data_b4976213376ff81dddde1bf71f8b9888
#
_entry.id   b4976213376ff81dddde1bf71f8b9888
#
_cell.length_a   1.000
_cell.length_b   1.000
_cell.length_c   1.000
_cell.angle_alpha   90.00
_cell.angle_beta   90.00
_cell.angle_gamma   90.00
#
_symmetry.space_group_name_H-M   'P 1'
#
loop_
_entity.id
_entity.type
_entity.pdbx_description
1 polymer ?
#
loop_
_entity_poly.entity_id
_entity_poly.type
_entity_poly.pdbx_seq_one_letter_code
_entity_poly.pdbx_strand_id
1 'polypeptide(L)'
;MRTDKMKKFAIFGLLILAFTFSAFGQKKTTVTKVDATKDVRAVFDRLVEGIKQADAAKVMSVYNKSEDILFFNNNGSVTRGWETMKTNREASYKNASNVSIETTGVKIEMLGKDAAYLTCKWKQQQEYNGKLESASGRMTLVFKLIGKDWKIVHLHTSPDNPDPSRPVFDSEKGKTN
;
A
#
# COMPACT_ATOMS: atom_id res chain seq x y z
N MET A 1 -76.87 27.46 -56.59
CA MET A 1 -76.98 28.89 -56.26
C MET A 1 -75.86 29.22 -55.29
N ARG A 2 -74.87 29.90 -55.85
CA ARG A 2 -74.10 31.01 -55.33
C ARG A 2 -73.47 30.84 -53.91
N THR A 3 -72.19 30.75 -53.93
CA THR A 3 -71.12 31.74 -53.60
C THR A 3 -70.89 31.80 -52.10
N ASP A 4 -69.73 31.85 -51.52
CA ASP A 4 -68.60 32.69 -51.88
C ASP A 4 -67.35 32.28 -51.15
N LYS A 5 -66.26 32.55 -51.80
CA LYS A 5 -64.86 32.40 -51.30
C LYS A 5 -64.65 33.33 -50.13
N MET A 6 -63.90 32.84 -49.14
CA MET A 6 -62.95 33.74 -48.48
C MET A 6 -61.73 32.98 -48.00
N LYS A 7 -60.60 33.33 -48.57
CA LYS A 7 -59.24 32.92 -48.20
C LYS A 7 -58.92 33.50 -46.84
N LYS A 8 -58.51 32.69 -45.91
CA LYS A 8 -57.78 33.16 -44.74
C LYS A 8 -56.40 32.54 -44.73
N PHE A 9 -55.44 33.44 -45.03
CA PHE A 9 -54.02 33.14 -44.81
C PHE A 9 -53.80 32.94 -43.31
N ALA A 10 -53.41 31.73 -42.90
CA ALA A 10 -52.89 31.49 -41.58
C ALA A 10 -51.35 31.58 -41.66
N ILE A 11 -50.85 32.66 -41.11
CA ILE A 11 -49.41 32.91 -40.92
C ILE A 11 -48.91 31.87 -39.89
N PHE A 12 -48.10 30.95 -40.35
CA PHE A 12 -47.41 29.97 -39.49
C PHE A 12 -46.23 30.70 -38.85
N GLY A 13 -46.44 31.22 -37.63
CA GLY A 13 -45.35 31.79 -36.83
C GLY A 13 -44.42 30.71 -36.35
N LEU A 14 -43.25 30.61 -36.99
CA LEU A 14 -42.17 29.74 -36.59
C LEU A 14 -41.54 30.29 -35.29
N LEU A 15 -41.95 29.76 -34.14
CA LEU A 15 -41.35 30.09 -32.86
C LEU A 15 -40.05 29.34 -32.74
N ILE A 16 -38.92 29.98 -33.11
CA ILE A 16 -37.56 29.43 -32.86
C ILE A 16 -37.30 29.61 -31.39
N LEU A 17 -37.46 28.52 -30.63
CA LEU A 17 -37.04 28.42 -29.24
C LEU A 17 -35.52 28.25 -29.20
N ALA A 18 -34.82 29.37 -29.04
CA ALA A 18 -33.37 29.33 -28.83
C ALA A 18 -33.05 28.67 -27.48
N PHE A 19 -32.73 27.37 -27.49
CA PHE A 19 -32.15 26.72 -26.38
C PHE A 19 -30.71 27.21 -26.20
N THR A 20 -30.53 28.21 -25.35
CA THR A 20 -29.20 28.57 -24.86
C THR A 20 -28.68 27.42 -23.98
N PHE A 21 -27.88 26.55 -24.58
CA PHE A 21 -27.06 25.62 -23.83
C PHE A 21 -26.05 26.44 -23.01
N SER A 22 -26.41 26.72 -21.76
CA SER A 22 -25.43 27.16 -20.78
C SER A 22 -24.44 26.00 -20.59
N ALA A 23 -23.30 26.06 -21.30
CA ALA A 23 -22.15 25.21 -21.04
C ALA A 23 -21.69 25.52 -19.61
N PHE A 24 -22.21 24.80 -18.63
CA PHE A 24 -21.61 24.72 -17.34
C PHE A 24 -20.22 24.09 -17.56
N GLY A 25 -19.24 24.95 -17.72
CA GLY A 25 -17.84 24.57 -17.72
C GLY A 25 -17.59 23.83 -16.43
N GLN A 26 -17.58 22.47 -16.49
CA GLN A 26 -17.03 21.66 -15.43
C GLN A 26 -15.59 22.11 -15.24
N LYS A 27 -15.38 22.93 -14.22
CA LYS A 27 -14.06 23.25 -13.72
C LYS A 27 -13.42 21.90 -13.42
N LYS A 28 -12.56 21.43 -14.32
CA LYS A 28 -11.71 20.27 -14.10
C LYS A 28 -10.87 20.64 -12.87
N THR A 29 -11.36 20.26 -11.70
CA THR A 29 -10.54 20.32 -10.49
C THR A 29 -9.37 19.40 -10.78
N THR A 30 -8.23 19.98 -11.10
CA THR A 30 -6.97 19.27 -11.19
C THR A 30 -6.71 18.82 -9.75
N VAL A 31 -7.28 17.69 -9.37
CA VAL A 31 -6.84 16.98 -8.17
C VAL A 31 -5.37 16.73 -8.44
N THR A 32 -4.52 17.49 -7.79
CA THR A 32 -3.08 17.22 -7.76
C THR A 32 -3.00 15.75 -7.42
N LYS A 33 -2.53 14.94 -8.36
CA LYS A 33 -2.38 13.50 -8.16
C LYS A 33 -1.36 13.40 -7.02
N VAL A 34 -1.86 13.32 -5.78
CA VAL A 34 -1.02 13.04 -4.63
C VAL A 34 -0.26 11.81 -5.03
N ASP A 35 1.05 11.89 -5.02
CA ASP A 35 1.90 10.79 -5.44
C ASP A 35 1.78 9.71 -4.37
N ALA A 36 0.75 8.88 -4.50
CA ALA A 36 0.42 7.82 -3.54
C ALA A 36 1.61 6.90 -3.26
N THR A 37 2.54 6.81 -4.22
CA THR A 37 3.80 6.09 -4.04
C THR A 37 4.67 6.73 -2.95
N LYS A 38 4.68 8.06 -2.85
CA LYS A 38 5.41 8.76 -1.77
C LYS A 38 4.77 8.51 -0.41
N ASP A 39 3.45 8.48 -0.35
CA ASP A 39 2.73 8.23 0.89
C ASP A 39 2.98 6.79 1.37
N VAL A 40 2.89 5.80 0.47
CA VAL A 40 3.25 4.40 0.76
C VAL A 40 4.70 4.29 1.21
N ARG A 41 5.62 5.01 0.54
CA ARG A 41 7.03 5.06 0.92
C ARG A 41 7.22 5.64 2.32
N ALA A 42 6.53 6.70 2.68
CA ALA A 42 6.60 7.29 4.02
C ALA A 42 6.12 6.34 5.12
N VAL A 43 5.12 5.50 4.85
CA VAL A 43 4.67 4.45 5.77
C VAL A 43 5.76 3.39 5.96
N PHE A 44 6.40 2.96 4.87
CA PHE A 44 7.51 2.02 4.92
C PHE A 44 8.73 2.58 5.68
N ASP A 45 9.11 3.83 5.42
CA ASP A 45 10.23 4.48 6.12
C ASP A 45 9.97 4.58 7.63
N ARG A 46 8.70 4.83 8.03
CA ARG A 46 8.30 4.83 9.44
C ARG A 46 8.39 3.45 10.08
N LEU A 47 8.05 2.38 9.32
CA LEU A 47 8.25 1.00 9.76
C LEU A 47 9.74 0.73 10.04
N VAL A 48 10.59 1.03 9.07
CA VAL A 48 12.05 0.81 9.17
C VAL A 48 12.63 1.59 10.35
N GLU A 49 12.22 2.83 10.53
CA GLU A 49 12.68 3.66 11.65
C GLU A 49 12.21 3.11 13.00
N GLY A 50 10.95 2.66 13.09
CA GLY A 50 10.44 2.01 14.31
C GLY A 50 11.22 0.73 14.67
N ILE A 51 11.62 -0.06 13.67
CA ILE A 51 12.45 -1.24 13.88
C ILE A 51 13.84 -0.84 14.43
N LYS A 52 14.51 0.15 13.81
CA LYS A 52 15.82 0.64 14.28
C LYS A 52 15.79 1.14 15.71
N GLN A 53 14.70 1.76 16.11
CA GLN A 53 14.51 2.28 17.45
C GLN A 53 14.02 1.22 18.46
N ALA A 54 13.77 0.00 18.04
CA ALA A 54 13.08 -1.04 18.83
C ALA A 54 11.78 -0.48 19.47
N ASP A 55 11.07 0.39 18.74
CA ASP A 55 9.82 1.02 19.17
C ASP A 55 8.62 0.24 18.63
N ALA A 56 8.06 -0.64 19.47
CA ALA A 56 6.92 -1.45 19.11
C ALA A 56 5.67 -0.61 18.77
N ALA A 57 5.44 0.50 19.45
CA ALA A 57 4.30 1.38 19.19
C ALA A 57 4.44 2.03 17.80
N LYS A 58 5.61 2.54 17.47
CA LYS A 58 5.91 3.11 16.15
C LYS A 58 5.78 2.09 15.04
N VAL A 59 6.35 0.88 15.21
CA VAL A 59 6.21 -0.24 14.27
C VAL A 59 4.73 -0.58 14.07
N MET A 60 3.97 -0.75 15.14
CA MET A 60 2.58 -1.18 15.04
C MET A 60 1.63 -0.09 14.55
N SER A 61 2.02 1.19 14.64
CA SER A 61 1.20 2.32 14.15
C SER A 61 0.99 2.31 12.64
N VAL A 62 1.89 1.70 11.87
CA VAL A 62 1.79 1.66 10.41
C VAL A 62 0.93 0.50 9.88
N TYR A 63 0.60 -0.47 10.74
CA TYR A 63 -0.26 -1.59 10.39
C TYR A 63 -1.74 -1.26 10.62
N ASN A 64 -2.60 -1.88 9.81
CA ASN A 64 -4.03 -1.85 10.05
C ASN A 64 -4.37 -2.58 11.35
N LYS A 65 -5.11 -1.92 12.23
CA LYS A 65 -5.58 -2.53 13.49
C LYS A 65 -6.76 -3.45 13.21
N SER A 66 -6.47 -4.71 12.87
CA SER A 66 -7.46 -5.74 12.55
C SER A 66 -7.10 -7.06 13.23
N GLU A 67 -8.10 -7.83 13.62
CA GLU A 67 -7.93 -9.19 14.13
C GLU A 67 -7.55 -10.18 13.03
N ASP A 68 -7.82 -9.85 11.76
CA ASP A 68 -7.57 -10.72 10.62
C ASP A 68 -6.24 -10.46 9.91
N ILE A 69 -5.48 -9.45 10.32
CA ILE A 69 -4.18 -9.20 9.71
C ILE A 69 -3.24 -10.38 9.93
N LEU A 70 -2.53 -10.78 8.86
CA LEU A 70 -1.58 -11.88 8.90
C LEU A 70 -0.15 -11.37 8.71
N PHE A 71 0.73 -11.91 9.52
CA PHE A 71 2.18 -11.69 9.46
C PHE A 71 2.87 -13.04 9.23
N PHE A 72 3.44 -13.23 8.05
CA PHE A 72 4.26 -14.40 7.74
C PHE A 72 5.71 -14.07 8.07
N ASN A 73 6.20 -14.66 9.14
CA ASN A 73 7.51 -14.35 9.70
C ASN A 73 8.63 -15.16 9.03
N ASN A 74 9.84 -14.61 9.02
CA ASN A 74 11.01 -15.23 8.39
C ASN A 74 11.43 -16.58 9.00
N ASN A 75 10.97 -16.90 10.19
CA ASN A 75 11.17 -18.18 10.87
C ASN A 75 10.10 -19.23 10.54
N GLY A 76 9.22 -18.94 9.56
CA GLY A 76 8.13 -19.82 9.13
C GLY A 76 6.86 -19.75 9.99
N SER A 77 6.86 -19.00 11.09
CA SER A 77 5.66 -18.84 11.91
C SER A 77 4.66 -17.86 11.28
N VAL A 78 3.40 -18.01 11.66
CA VAL A 78 2.32 -17.09 11.26
C VAL A 78 1.73 -16.47 12.52
N THR A 79 1.72 -15.15 12.56
CA THR A 79 1.01 -14.39 13.60
C THR A 79 -0.29 -13.82 13.01
N ARG A 80 -1.42 -14.06 13.67
CA ARG A 80 -2.72 -13.49 13.32
C ARG A 80 -3.09 -12.41 14.33
N GLY A 81 -3.58 -11.30 13.81
CA GLY A 81 -4.12 -10.20 14.61
C GLY A 81 -3.09 -9.17 15.03
N TRP A 82 -3.54 -7.92 15.00
CA TRP A 82 -2.71 -6.77 15.33
C TRP A 82 -2.27 -6.75 16.79
N GLU A 83 -3.18 -7.06 17.74
CA GLU A 83 -2.86 -7.06 19.18
C GLU A 83 -1.84 -8.15 19.52
N THR A 84 -1.98 -9.35 18.91
CA THR A 84 -1.01 -10.45 19.09
C THR A 84 0.38 -10.03 18.61
N MET A 85 0.46 -9.43 17.41
CA MET A 85 1.74 -8.97 16.89
C MET A 85 2.34 -7.85 17.75
N LYS A 86 1.51 -6.93 18.25
CA LYS A 86 1.96 -5.86 19.17
C LYS A 86 2.60 -6.44 20.42
N THR A 87 1.92 -7.39 21.07
CA THR A 87 2.43 -8.07 22.27
C THR A 87 3.77 -8.78 21.99
N ASN A 88 3.87 -9.48 20.85
CA ASN A 88 5.10 -10.15 20.43
C ASN A 88 6.25 -9.14 20.21
N ARG A 89 5.96 -7.98 19.58
CA ARG A 89 6.97 -6.94 19.35
C ARG A 89 7.43 -6.29 20.65
N GLU A 90 6.50 -5.97 21.55
CA GLU A 90 6.83 -5.42 22.87
C GLU A 90 7.72 -6.38 23.69
N ALA A 91 7.39 -7.66 23.67
CA ALA A 91 8.18 -8.68 24.36
C ALA A 91 9.58 -8.83 23.74
N SER A 92 9.66 -8.86 22.40
CA SER A 92 10.95 -8.97 21.69
C SER A 92 11.84 -7.77 21.95
N TYR A 93 11.32 -6.56 21.89
CA TYR A 93 12.11 -5.33 22.01
C TYR A 93 12.59 -5.02 23.43
N LYS A 94 11.93 -5.60 24.45
CA LYS A 94 12.45 -5.52 25.84
C LYS A 94 13.84 -6.10 26.01
N ASN A 95 14.20 -7.11 25.20
CA ASN A 95 15.45 -7.82 25.31
C ASN A 95 16.40 -7.53 24.14
N ALA A 96 16.01 -6.64 23.23
CA ALA A 96 16.80 -6.25 22.08
C ALA A 96 17.54 -4.92 22.32
N SER A 97 18.77 -4.84 21.89
CA SER A 97 19.57 -3.63 21.83
C SER A 97 20.38 -3.58 20.53
N ASN A 98 20.95 -2.42 20.21
CA ASN A 98 21.78 -2.23 19.02
C ASN A 98 21.12 -2.69 17.72
N VAL A 99 19.82 -2.43 17.60
CA VAL A 99 19.03 -2.89 16.44
C VAL A 99 19.40 -2.05 15.22
N SER A 100 19.79 -2.73 14.15
CA SER A 100 19.98 -2.14 12.83
C SER A 100 19.19 -2.92 11.78
N ILE A 101 18.68 -2.21 10.80
CA ILE A 101 18.04 -2.81 9.62
C ILE A 101 18.43 -2.01 8.38
N GLU A 102 18.86 -2.74 7.35
CA GLU A 102 19.13 -2.21 6.02
C GLU A 102 18.11 -2.80 5.05
N THR A 103 17.65 -1.98 4.10
CA THR A 103 16.73 -2.42 3.05
C THR A 103 17.28 -2.02 1.69
N THR A 104 17.26 -2.95 0.73
CA THR A 104 17.75 -2.73 -0.64
C THR A 104 16.73 -3.21 -1.66
N GLY A 105 16.81 -2.67 -2.88
CA GLY A 105 15.91 -3.06 -3.96
C GLY A 105 14.44 -2.74 -3.67
N VAL A 106 14.17 -1.65 -2.94
CA VAL A 106 12.79 -1.25 -2.61
C VAL A 106 12.04 -0.89 -3.88
N LYS A 107 10.98 -1.65 -4.16
CA LYS A 107 10.08 -1.44 -5.29
C LYS A 107 8.65 -1.32 -4.78
N ILE A 108 7.95 -0.28 -5.19
CA ILE A 108 6.54 -0.03 -4.87
C ILE A 108 5.74 -0.08 -6.16
N GLU A 109 4.67 -0.86 -6.15
CA GLU A 109 3.71 -0.95 -7.25
C GLU A 109 2.30 -0.63 -6.76
N MET A 110 1.65 0.28 -7.45
CA MET A 110 0.28 0.65 -7.16
C MET A 110 -0.70 -0.34 -7.80
N LEU A 111 -1.64 -0.84 -7.02
CA LEU A 111 -2.74 -1.72 -7.45
C LEU A 111 -4.04 -0.90 -7.49
N GLY A 112 -4.14 0.00 -8.45
CA GLY A 112 -5.23 0.97 -8.50
C GLY A 112 -4.96 2.21 -7.65
N LYS A 113 -6.02 2.83 -7.09
CA LYS A 113 -5.92 4.11 -6.36
C LYS A 113 -5.78 3.96 -4.84
N ASP A 114 -6.10 2.79 -4.30
CA ASP A 114 -6.28 2.56 -2.86
C ASP A 114 -5.55 1.32 -2.33
N ALA A 115 -4.77 0.65 -3.18
CA ALA A 115 -3.92 -0.47 -2.79
C ALA A 115 -2.54 -0.39 -3.44
N ALA A 116 -1.55 -0.98 -2.78
CA ALA A 116 -0.19 -1.11 -3.29
C ALA A 116 0.51 -2.32 -2.66
N TYR A 117 1.58 -2.76 -3.29
CA TYR A 117 2.54 -3.62 -2.62
C TYR A 117 3.95 -3.04 -2.71
N LEU A 118 4.77 -3.41 -1.75
CA LEU A 118 6.20 -3.11 -1.72
C LEU A 118 6.97 -4.41 -1.56
N THR A 119 8.05 -4.53 -2.33
CA THR A 119 9.03 -5.60 -2.15
C THR A 119 10.41 -5.02 -1.88
N CYS A 120 11.20 -5.71 -1.07
CA CYS A 120 12.61 -5.38 -0.85
C CYS A 120 13.39 -6.60 -0.33
N LYS A 121 14.70 -6.50 -0.36
CA LYS A 121 15.59 -7.29 0.50
C LYS A 121 15.83 -6.54 1.81
N TRP A 122 16.03 -7.29 2.88
CA TRP A 122 16.35 -6.73 4.20
C TRP A 122 17.46 -7.52 4.85
N LYS A 123 18.24 -6.84 5.69
CA LYS A 123 19.21 -7.42 6.60
C LYS A 123 19.07 -6.73 7.94
N GLN A 124 18.90 -7.49 9.01
CA GLN A 124 18.77 -6.98 10.37
C GLN A 124 19.85 -7.59 11.25
N GLN A 125 20.38 -6.77 12.14
CA GLN A 125 21.27 -7.20 13.21
C GLN A 125 20.77 -6.59 14.52
N GLN A 126 20.92 -7.34 15.60
CA GLN A 126 20.57 -6.88 16.94
C GLN A 126 21.35 -7.69 17.97
N GLU A 127 21.45 -7.16 19.17
CA GLU A 127 21.78 -7.96 20.34
C GLU A 127 20.48 -8.38 21.01
N TYR A 128 20.33 -9.68 21.26
CA TYR A 128 19.17 -10.22 21.96
C TYR A 128 19.65 -11.04 23.17
N ASN A 129 19.26 -10.64 24.38
CA ASN A 129 19.78 -11.22 25.62
C ASN A 129 21.32 -11.25 25.66
N GLY A 130 21.98 -10.19 25.15
CA GLY A 130 23.44 -10.06 25.10
C GLY A 130 24.14 -10.92 24.02
N LYS A 131 23.38 -11.56 23.13
CA LYS A 131 23.94 -12.32 21.99
C LYS A 131 23.65 -11.60 20.69
N LEU A 132 24.67 -11.47 19.84
CA LEU A 132 24.50 -10.91 18.51
C LEU A 132 23.70 -11.88 17.63
N GLU A 133 22.60 -11.38 17.07
CA GLU A 133 21.76 -12.08 16.10
C GLU A 133 21.79 -11.33 14.76
N SER A 134 21.79 -12.06 13.66
CA SER A 134 21.69 -11.51 12.32
C SER A 134 20.73 -12.37 11.49
N ALA A 135 19.87 -11.68 10.75
CA ALA A 135 18.96 -12.31 9.81
C ALA A 135 18.87 -11.46 8.54
N SER A 136 18.64 -12.10 7.40
CA SER A 136 18.40 -11.45 6.13
C SER A 136 17.36 -12.21 5.32
N GLY A 137 16.76 -11.50 4.36
CA GLY A 137 15.73 -12.13 3.56
C GLY A 137 15.03 -11.17 2.60
N ARG A 138 13.87 -11.60 2.17
CA ARG A 138 12.95 -10.87 1.30
C ARG A 138 11.73 -10.48 2.09
N MET A 139 11.18 -9.32 1.75
CA MET A 139 9.97 -8.77 2.39
C MET A 139 8.99 -8.34 1.31
N THR A 140 7.74 -8.71 1.51
CA THR A 140 6.60 -8.15 0.77
C THR A 140 5.62 -7.55 1.77
N LEU A 141 5.23 -6.31 1.52
CA LEU A 141 4.21 -5.60 2.28
C LEU A 141 3.05 -5.27 1.33
N VAL A 142 1.82 -5.52 1.78
CA VAL A 142 0.61 -5.06 1.08
C VAL A 142 0.05 -3.89 1.84
N PHE A 143 -0.26 -2.81 1.11
CA PHE A 143 -0.80 -1.58 1.65
C PHE A 143 -2.22 -1.36 1.16
N LYS A 144 -3.03 -0.71 1.99
CA LYS A 144 -4.36 -0.25 1.65
C LYS A 144 -4.58 1.16 2.19
N LEU A 145 -5.25 1.99 1.41
CA LEU A 145 -5.72 3.29 1.87
C LEU A 145 -7.00 3.08 2.70
N ILE A 146 -6.94 3.42 3.99
CA ILE A 146 -8.03 3.27 4.94
C ILE A 146 -8.39 4.65 5.46
N GLY A 147 -9.55 5.14 5.02
CA GLY A 147 -9.91 6.55 5.22
C GLY A 147 -8.95 7.47 4.46
N LYS A 148 -8.06 8.14 5.19
CA LYS A 148 -7.02 9.04 4.62
C LYS A 148 -5.61 8.51 4.81
N ASP A 149 -5.45 7.37 5.48
CA ASP A 149 -4.15 6.84 5.87
C ASP A 149 -3.81 5.56 5.11
N TRP A 150 -2.62 5.51 4.57
CA TRP A 150 -2.05 4.27 4.08
C TRP A 150 -1.64 3.39 5.26
N LYS A 151 -2.09 2.14 5.25
CA LYS A 151 -1.78 1.14 6.28
C LYS A 151 -1.29 -0.15 5.64
N ILE A 152 -0.36 -0.83 6.31
CA ILE A 152 0.05 -2.18 5.95
C ILE A 152 -1.05 -3.15 6.41
N VAL A 153 -1.53 -3.98 5.48
CA VAL A 153 -2.59 -4.97 5.74
C VAL A 153 -2.08 -6.40 5.68
N HIS A 154 -0.83 -6.60 5.24
CA HIS A 154 -0.17 -7.90 5.23
C HIS A 154 1.34 -7.74 5.20
N LEU A 155 2.05 -8.60 5.92
CA LEU A 155 3.50 -8.77 5.86
C LEU A 155 3.82 -10.20 5.50
N HIS A 156 4.73 -10.39 4.56
CA HIS A 156 5.40 -11.67 4.31
C HIS A 156 6.92 -11.45 4.31
N THR A 157 7.62 -12.21 5.12
CA THR A 157 9.08 -12.28 5.10
C THR A 157 9.53 -13.71 4.90
N SER A 158 10.60 -13.91 4.13
CA SER A 158 11.24 -15.20 3.93
C SER A 158 12.74 -15.05 4.08
N PRO A 159 13.47 -16.05 4.66
CA PRO A 159 14.91 -15.98 4.80
C PRO A 159 15.63 -16.08 3.45
N ASP A 160 16.85 -15.54 3.37
CA ASP A 160 17.72 -15.69 2.18
C ASP A 160 18.24 -17.12 2.01
N ASN A 161 18.40 -17.85 3.13
CA ASN A 161 18.87 -19.22 3.14
C ASN A 161 17.73 -20.16 3.59
N PRO A 162 16.77 -20.48 2.72
CA PRO A 162 15.78 -21.49 3.02
C PRO A 162 16.43 -22.86 3.10
N ASP A 163 15.80 -23.81 3.81
CA ASP A 163 16.22 -25.21 3.80
C ASP A 163 16.32 -25.71 2.35
N PRO A 164 17.48 -26.23 1.91
CA PRO A 164 17.71 -26.66 0.53
C PRO A 164 16.99 -27.97 0.16
N SER A 165 15.91 -28.31 0.84
CA SER A 165 15.11 -29.52 0.58
C SER A 165 14.61 -29.67 -0.86
N ARG A 166 14.66 -28.59 -1.67
CA ARG A 166 14.37 -28.60 -3.11
C ARG A 166 15.51 -27.96 -3.89
N PRO A 167 15.90 -28.56 -5.03
CA PRO A 167 16.89 -27.95 -5.90
C PRO A 167 16.37 -26.61 -6.45
N VAL A 168 17.21 -25.61 -6.42
CA VAL A 168 16.98 -24.31 -7.09
C VAL A 168 17.34 -24.48 -8.56
N PHE A 169 16.46 -24.11 -9.47
CA PHE A 169 16.74 -24.13 -10.90
C PHE A 169 17.87 -23.15 -11.24
N ASP A 170 18.68 -23.46 -12.27
CA ASP A 170 19.80 -22.61 -12.65
C ASP A 170 19.38 -21.17 -13.05
N SER A 171 18.17 -21.05 -13.59
CA SER A 171 17.54 -19.73 -13.88
C SER A 171 17.25 -18.87 -12.66
N GLU A 172 17.18 -19.48 -11.47
CA GLU A 172 16.85 -18.84 -10.20
C GLU A 172 18.10 -18.56 -9.34
N LYS A 173 19.24 -19.19 -9.70
CA LYS A 173 20.52 -18.89 -9.08
C LYS A 173 20.91 -17.48 -9.49
N GLY A 174 20.94 -16.56 -8.55
CA GLY A 174 21.37 -15.18 -8.82
C GLY A 174 22.73 -15.19 -9.53
N LYS A 175 22.91 -14.29 -10.50
CA LYS A 175 24.25 -14.08 -11.10
C LYS A 175 25.18 -13.68 -9.96
N THR A 176 26.10 -14.56 -9.62
CA THR A 176 27.26 -14.25 -8.77
C THR A 176 28.07 -13.19 -9.54
N ASN A 177 27.98 -11.93 -9.08
CA ASN A 177 28.92 -10.88 -9.51
C ASN A 177 30.17 -11.00 -8.67
#